data_06bdeb60436aff8071ed3bf6b0561071
#
_entry.id   06bdeb60436aff8071ed3bf6b0561071
#
_cell.length_a   1.000
_cell.length_b   1.000
_cell.length_c   1.000
_cell.angle_alpha   90.00
_cell.angle_beta   90.00
_cell.angle_gamma   90.00
#
_symmetry.space_group_name_H-M   'P 1'
#
loop_
_entity.id
_entity.type
_entity.pdbx_description
1 polymer ?
#
loop_
_entity_poly.entity_id
_entity_poly.type
_entity_poly.pdbx_seq_one_letter_code
_entity_poly.pdbx_strand_id
1 'polypeptide(L)'
;SKSDLKSVFIRSNFHQGSWNFERMQALGYCFAMIPVIKRLYTGEERKEALKRHLEFFNTQPFVTAPILGVTAAMEEQKANGAEIDAGAINGVKVGLMGPLAGVGDPVFWGTLRPVVAALGASIALSGSVLGPILFFVLFNAVRLGIRWWGVSYGYSKGTTIVGDMAGGKLQKLTEGASILGLFVMGALVNRWTSINVPLVVSTITAQDGTTTVTTVQNILDQLLPGLLPLLFT
;
A
#
# COMPACT_ATOMS: atom_id res chain seq x y z
N SER A 1 6.71 11.01 21.99
CA SER A 1 7.43 10.07 22.87
C SER A 1 7.39 8.65 22.29
N LYS A 2 8.31 7.76 22.71
CA LYS A 2 8.30 6.35 22.27
C LYS A 2 6.98 5.64 22.62
N SER A 3 6.35 5.99 23.75
CA SER A 3 5.06 5.44 24.16
C SER A 3 3.93 5.81 23.19
N ASP A 4 3.94 7.04 22.67
CA ASP A 4 2.93 7.47 21.70
C ASP A 4 3.08 6.72 20.39
N LEU A 5 4.31 6.55 19.88
CA LEU A 5 4.56 5.78 18.65
C LEU A 5 4.13 4.33 18.77
N LYS A 6 4.36 3.70 19.94
CA LYS A 6 3.84 2.36 20.23
C LYS A 6 2.30 2.34 20.21
N SER A 7 1.66 3.36 20.78
CA SER A 7 0.20 3.49 20.77
C SER A 7 -0.33 3.74 19.35
N VAL A 8 0.34 4.56 18.55
CA VAL A 8 0.03 4.77 17.12
C VAL A 8 0.12 3.44 16.36
N PHE A 9 1.19 2.68 16.55
CA PHE A 9 1.38 1.37 15.94
C PHE A 9 0.24 0.41 16.31
N ILE A 10 -0.10 0.27 17.59
CA ILE A 10 -1.18 -0.63 18.03
C ILE A 10 -2.52 -0.21 17.41
N ARG A 11 -2.87 1.08 17.49
CA ARG A 11 -4.13 1.61 16.97
C ARG A 11 -4.22 1.56 15.45
N SER A 12 -3.10 1.69 14.74
CA SER A 12 -3.06 1.58 13.29
C SER A 12 -3.53 0.21 12.77
N ASN A 13 -3.53 -0.84 13.60
CA ASN A 13 -4.09 -2.14 13.22
C ASN A 13 -5.62 -2.10 13.02
N PHE A 14 -6.31 -1.11 13.58
CA PHE A 14 -7.73 -0.88 13.41
C PHE A 14 -8.05 0.13 12.30
N HIS A 15 -7.07 0.44 11.46
CA HIS A 15 -7.14 1.49 10.43
C HIS A 15 -8.36 1.37 9.50
N GLN A 16 -8.78 0.16 9.17
CA GLN A 16 -9.95 -0.09 8.32
C GLN A 16 -11.23 -0.45 9.11
N GLY A 17 -11.22 -0.40 10.43
CA GLY A 17 -12.35 -0.80 11.27
C GLY A 17 -13.61 0.05 11.10
N SER A 18 -13.48 1.23 10.50
CA SER A 18 -14.59 2.18 10.24
C SER A 18 -14.54 2.72 8.81
N TRP A 19 -14.15 1.90 7.85
CA TRP A 19 -14.09 2.27 6.44
C TRP A 19 -15.49 2.65 5.91
N ASN A 20 -15.56 3.73 5.12
CA ASN A 20 -16.78 4.20 4.48
C ASN A 20 -16.47 4.86 3.13
N PHE A 21 -17.48 5.02 2.27
CA PHE A 21 -17.28 5.58 0.93
C PHE A 21 -16.97 7.07 0.92
N GLU A 22 -17.42 7.84 1.91
CA GLU A 22 -17.23 9.30 1.91
C GLU A 22 -15.79 9.69 2.21
N ARG A 23 -15.17 9.06 3.22
CA ARG A 23 -13.85 9.43 3.73
C ARG A 23 -12.85 8.29 3.78
N MET A 24 -13.24 7.12 3.31
CA MET A 24 -12.45 5.89 3.24
C MET A 24 -11.86 5.49 4.61
N GLN A 25 -10.58 5.66 4.81
CA GLN A 25 -9.83 5.24 5.99
C GLN A 25 -9.61 6.37 7.01
N ALA A 26 -10.18 7.57 6.78
CA ALA A 26 -9.90 8.78 7.56
C ALA A 26 -10.14 8.61 9.07
N LEU A 27 -11.25 7.98 9.47
CA LEU A 27 -11.56 7.77 10.90
C LEU A 27 -10.52 6.84 11.55
N GLY A 28 -10.11 5.77 10.88
CA GLY A 28 -9.06 4.87 11.36
C GLY A 28 -7.69 5.56 11.45
N TYR A 29 -7.40 6.45 10.50
CA TYR A 29 -6.20 7.29 10.55
C TYR A 29 -6.21 8.23 11.75
N CYS A 30 -7.30 8.98 11.94
CA CYS A 30 -7.48 9.86 13.09
C CYS A 30 -7.39 9.06 14.40
N PHE A 31 -8.04 7.90 14.50
CA PHE A 31 -7.97 7.03 15.68
C PHE A 31 -6.53 6.64 16.04
N ALA A 32 -5.71 6.34 15.03
CA ALA A 32 -4.31 6.03 15.24
C ALA A 32 -3.52 7.24 15.77
N MET A 33 -3.85 8.46 15.32
CA MET A 33 -3.19 9.71 15.72
C MET A 33 -3.62 10.24 17.09
N ILE A 34 -4.75 9.81 17.66
CA ILE A 34 -5.27 10.29 18.95
C ILE A 34 -4.21 10.36 20.06
N PRO A 35 -3.34 9.35 20.29
CA PRO A 35 -2.35 9.41 21.38
C PRO A 35 -1.41 10.62 21.26
N VAL A 36 -0.93 10.88 20.03
CA VAL A 36 -0.05 12.01 19.73
C VAL A 36 -0.79 13.32 19.95
N ILE A 37 -1.96 13.48 19.36
CA ILE A 37 -2.76 14.70 19.42
C ILE A 37 -3.18 15.03 20.87
N LYS A 38 -3.59 14.02 21.65
CA LYS A 38 -3.96 14.22 23.06
C LYS A 38 -2.82 14.75 23.92
N ARG A 39 -1.58 14.33 23.62
CA ARG A 39 -0.38 14.78 24.33
C ARG A 39 0.02 16.20 23.92
N LEU A 40 -0.12 16.54 22.65
CA LEU A 40 0.40 17.79 22.09
C LEU A 40 -0.55 18.97 22.27
N TYR A 41 -1.85 18.74 22.18
CA TYR A 41 -2.85 19.81 22.10
C TYR A 41 -3.94 19.70 23.15
N THR A 42 -4.52 20.86 23.51
CA THR A 42 -5.65 21.00 24.43
C THR A 42 -6.76 21.88 23.80
N GLY A 43 -7.95 21.84 24.36
CA GLY A 43 -9.04 22.74 23.96
C GLY A 43 -9.38 22.72 22.46
N GLU A 44 -9.47 23.91 21.86
CA GLU A 44 -9.81 24.08 20.44
C GLU A 44 -8.71 23.57 19.50
N GLU A 45 -7.44 23.77 19.83
CA GLU A 45 -6.33 23.26 19.02
C GLU A 45 -6.40 21.75 18.83
N ARG A 46 -6.82 21.03 19.87
CA ARG A 46 -7.03 19.56 19.78
C ARG A 46 -8.15 19.22 18.82
N LYS A 47 -9.25 19.96 18.86
CA LYS A 47 -10.39 19.74 17.94
C LYS A 47 -9.96 20.00 16.49
N GLU A 48 -9.21 21.03 16.24
CA GLU A 48 -8.67 21.35 14.92
C GLU A 48 -7.71 20.29 14.43
N ALA A 49 -6.81 19.80 15.29
CA ALA A 49 -5.91 18.71 14.96
C ALA A 49 -6.67 17.41 14.60
N LEU A 50 -7.73 17.09 15.34
CA LEU A 50 -8.57 15.93 15.03
C LEU A 50 -9.32 16.11 13.70
N LYS A 51 -9.87 17.31 13.44
CA LYS A 51 -10.58 17.59 12.17
C LYS A 51 -9.68 17.36 10.95
N ARG A 52 -8.43 17.87 10.93
CA ARG A 52 -7.51 17.67 9.80
C ARG A 52 -7.13 16.22 9.58
N HIS A 53 -7.18 15.38 10.61
CA HIS A 53 -6.94 13.94 10.45
C HIS A 53 -8.20 13.14 10.09
N LEU A 54 -9.39 13.75 10.12
CA LEU A 54 -10.65 13.19 9.61
C LEU A 54 -10.92 13.52 8.14
N GLU A 55 -10.04 14.27 7.47
CA GLU A 55 -10.12 14.50 6.04
C GLU A 55 -9.89 13.20 5.26
N PHE A 56 -10.38 13.14 4.03
CA PHE A 56 -10.28 11.98 3.15
C PHE A 56 -8.87 11.38 3.18
N PHE A 57 -8.81 10.07 3.35
CA PHE A 57 -7.56 9.32 3.33
C PHE A 57 -7.81 7.89 2.86
N ASN A 58 -7.04 7.44 1.89
CA ASN A 58 -7.09 6.08 1.39
C ASN A 58 -5.74 5.64 0.81
N THR A 59 -5.17 4.58 1.36
CA THR A 59 -3.96 3.95 0.83
C THR A 59 -3.92 2.48 1.27
N GLN A 60 -2.90 1.74 0.85
CA GLN A 60 -2.71 0.37 1.31
C GLN A 60 -2.49 0.36 2.84
N PRO A 61 -3.29 -0.41 3.60
CA PRO A 61 -3.37 -0.29 5.07
C PRO A 61 -2.07 -0.53 5.83
N PHE A 62 -1.17 -1.37 5.31
CA PHE A 62 0.07 -1.72 6.02
C PHE A 62 1.17 -0.70 5.78
N VAL A 63 1.20 -0.07 4.60
CA VAL A 63 2.12 1.01 4.26
C VAL A 63 1.59 2.41 4.60
N THR A 64 0.44 2.52 5.25
CA THR A 64 0.00 3.76 5.92
C THR A 64 0.98 4.17 7.03
N ALA A 65 1.68 3.21 7.62
CA ALA A 65 2.52 3.40 8.80
C ALA A 65 3.60 4.50 8.65
N PRO A 66 4.35 4.61 7.54
CA PRO A 66 5.26 5.73 7.33
C PRO A 66 4.57 7.09 7.35
N ILE A 67 3.36 7.21 6.76
CA ILE A 67 2.62 8.47 6.74
C ILE A 67 2.22 8.87 8.17
N LEU A 68 1.73 7.91 8.97
CA LEU A 68 1.43 8.14 10.39
C LEU A 68 2.65 8.62 11.17
N GLY A 69 3.82 8.05 10.89
CA GLY A 69 5.07 8.46 11.51
C GLY A 69 5.46 9.89 11.15
N VAL A 70 5.45 10.22 9.85
CA VAL A 70 5.79 11.57 9.35
C VAL A 70 4.83 12.61 9.92
N THR A 71 3.52 12.37 9.85
CA THR A 71 2.53 13.32 10.36
C THR A 71 2.59 13.48 11.88
N ALA A 72 2.92 12.41 12.62
CA ALA A 72 3.16 12.52 14.06
C ALA A 72 4.35 13.41 14.39
N ALA A 73 5.43 13.34 13.60
CA ALA A 73 6.58 14.22 13.75
C ALA A 73 6.24 15.68 13.39
N MET A 74 5.48 15.90 12.32
CA MET A 74 5.03 17.25 11.92
C MET A 74 4.13 17.90 12.99
N GLU A 75 3.18 17.13 13.54
CA GLU A 75 2.33 17.60 14.64
C GLU A 75 3.16 17.97 15.87
N GLU A 76 4.17 17.18 16.21
CA GLU A 76 5.04 17.48 17.35
C GLU A 76 5.88 18.72 17.11
N GLN A 77 6.40 18.95 15.92
CA GLN A 77 7.15 20.16 15.60
C GLN A 77 6.25 21.39 15.57
N LYS A 78 5.04 21.28 15.00
CA LYS A 78 4.03 22.34 15.04
C LYS A 78 3.68 22.74 16.47
N ALA A 79 3.44 21.79 17.35
CA ALA A 79 3.15 22.04 18.76
C ALA A 79 4.35 22.64 19.52
N ASN A 80 5.57 22.45 19.05
CA ASN A 80 6.79 23.02 19.57
C ASN A 80 7.12 24.41 18.97
N GLY A 81 6.21 24.99 18.17
CA GLY A 81 6.36 26.34 17.64
C GLY A 81 6.95 26.45 16.23
N ALA A 82 7.13 25.32 15.52
CA ALA A 82 7.54 25.38 14.11
C ALA A 82 6.41 25.96 13.24
N GLU A 83 6.77 26.78 12.26
CA GLU A 83 5.85 27.37 11.28
C GLU A 83 5.35 26.33 10.27
N ILE A 84 4.53 25.39 10.74
CA ILE A 84 3.90 24.36 9.93
C ILE A 84 2.41 24.65 9.89
N ASP A 85 1.87 24.91 8.70
CA ASP A 85 0.44 25.08 8.55
C ASP A 85 -0.31 23.73 8.51
N ALA A 86 -1.62 23.79 8.66
CA ALA A 86 -2.46 22.59 8.59
C ALA A 86 -2.48 21.97 7.18
N GLY A 87 -2.36 22.84 6.16
CA GLY A 87 -2.31 22.42 4.75
C GLY A 87 -1.07 21.61 4.43
N ALA A 88 0.10 21.97 5.01
CA ALA A 88 1.33 21.20 4.82
C ALA A 88 1.21 19.76 5.36
N ILE A 89 0.61 19.57 6.55
CA ILE A 89 0.38 18.24 7.13
C ILE A 89 -0.57 17.43 6.26
N ASN A 90 -1.64 18.04 5.77
CA ASN A 90 -2.57 17.38 4.89
C ASN A 90 -1.95 17.09 3.52
N GLY A 91 -1.15 18.00 2.98
CA GLY A 91 -0.40 17.83 1.74
C GLY A 91 0.50 16.58 1.75
N VAL A 92 1.18 16.32 2.88
CA VAL A 92 1.97 15.07 3.04
C VAL A 92 1.09 13.83 3.00
N LYS A 93 -0.07 13.85 3.70
CA LYS A 93 -1.02 12.75 3.67
C LYS A 93 -1.50 12.46 2.24
N VAL A 94 -1.97 13.49 1.55
CA VAL A 94 -2.50 13.38 0.17
C VAL A 94 -1.40 12.97 -0.81
N GLY A 95 -0.24 13.62 -0.72
CA GLY A 95 0.88 13.36 -1.64
C GLY A 95 1.43 11.93 -1.57
N LEU A 96 1.34 11.28 -0.41
CA LEU A 96 1.83 9.92 -0.22
C LEU A 96 0.76 8.83 -0.37
N MET A 97 -0.53 9.16 -0.41
CA MET A 97 -1.62 8.19 -0.54
C MET A 97 -1.49 7.30 -1.78
N GLY A 98 -1.47 7.92 -2.95
CA GLY A 98 -1.41 7.22 -4.23
C GLY A 98 -0.12 6.42 -4.42
N PRO A 99 1.06 7.04 -4.29
CA PRO A 99 2.33 6.34 -4.43
C PRO A 99 2.48 5.12 -3.53
N LEU A 100 2.09 5.24 -2.26
CA LEU A 100 2.18 4.11 -1.33
C LEU A 100 1.11 3.04 -1.60
N ALA A 101 -0.07 3.40 -2.11
CA ALA A 101 -1.03 2.42 -2.60
C ALA A 101 -0.46 1.67 -3.81
N GLY A 102 0.09 2.39 -4.80
CA GLY A 102 0.68 1.81 -6.01
C GLY A 102 1.82 0.81 -5.74
N VAL A 103 2.59 1.01 -4.67
CA VAL A 103 3.62 0.05 -4.23
C VAL A 103 3.04 -1.02 -3.31
N GLY A 104 2.20 -0.61 -2.37
CA GLY A 104 1.73 -1.49 -1.28
C GLY A 104 0.73 -2.54 -1.74
N ASP A 105 -0.23 -2.18 -2.60
CA ASP A 105 -1.27 -3.11 -3.04
C ASP A 105 -0.68 -4.30 -3.85
N PRO A 106 0.19 -4.08 -4.84
CA PRO A 106 0.86 -5.18 -5.53
C PRO A 106 1.70 -6.06 -4.60
N VAL A 107 2.45 -5.46 -3.70
CA VAL A 107 3.32 -6.21 -2.79
C VAL A 107 2.49 -7.08 -1.83
N PHE A 108 1.49 -6.49 -1.17
CA PHE A 108 0.74 -7.22 -0.14
C PHE A 108 -0.38 -8.07 -0.70
N TRP A 109 -1.24 -7.50 -1.57
CA TRP A 109 -2.40 -8.20 -2.10
C TRP A 109 -2.05 -9.05 -3.33
N GLY A 110 -1.16 -8.54 -4.16
CA GLY A 110 -0.74 -9.19 -5.38
C GLY A 110 0.37 -10.24 -5.23
N THR A 111 1.16 -10.18 -4.18
CA THR A 111 2.33 -11.07 -4.05
C THR A 111 2.37 -11.77 -2.70
N LEU A 112 2.57 -11.05 -1.61
CA LEU A 112 2.82 -11.67 -0.31
C LEU A 112 1.67 -12.57 0.14
N ARG A 113 0.44 -12.05 0.10
CA ARG A 113 -0.74 -12.79 0.56
C ARG A 113 -1.03 -14.03 -0.28
N PRO A 114 -1.07 -13.99 -1.63
CA PRO A 114 -1.24 -15.18 -2.45
C PRO A 114 -0.13 -16.22 -2.27
N VAL A 115 1.13 -15.80 -2.20
CA VAL A 115 2.27 -16.72 -2.04
C VAL A 115 2.18 -17.47 -0.69
N VAL A 116 1.99 -16.71 0.40
CA VAL A 116 1.90 -17.34 1.74
C VAL A 116 0.63 -18.19 1.87
N ALA A 117 -0.49 -17.77 1.24
CA ALA A 117 -1.71 -18.56 1.20
C ALA A 117 -1.54 -19.87 0.42
N ALA A 118 -0.86 -19.86 -0.74
CA ALA A 118 -0.57 -21.05 -1.51
C ALA A 118 0.31 -22.04 -0.75
N LEU A 119 1.34 -21.55 -0.05
CA LEU A 119 2.18 -22.37 0.84
C LEU A 119 1.33 -23.01 1.96
N GLY A 120 0.51 -22.23 2.62
CA GLY A 120 -0.39 -22.73 3.67
C GLY A 120 -1.39 -23.76 3.14
N ALA A 121 -1.99 -23.50 1.98
CA ALA A 121 -2.93 -24.42 1.31
C ALA A 121 -2.27 -25.74 0.91
N SER A 122 -1.05 -25.69 0.36
CA SER A 122 -0.29 -26.90 0.01
C SER A 122 -0.08 -27.82 1.21
N ILE A 123 0.26 -27.27 2.37
CA ILE A 123 0.41 -28.06 3.60
C ILE A 123 -0.95 -28.56 4.11
N ALA A 124 -2.01 -27.75 3.99
CA ALA A 124 -3.35 -28.12 4.44
C ALA A 124 -3.96 -29.26 3.59
N LEU A 125 -3.60 -29.40 2.32
CA LEU A 125 -4.04 -30.50 1.44
C LEU A 125 -3.61 -31.88 1.95
N SER A 126 -2.52 -31.97 2.72
CA SER A 126 -2.11 -33.21 3.41
C SER A 126 -2.87 -33.48 4.71
N GLY A 127 -3.92 -32.69 5.04
CA GLY A 127 -4.69 -32.79 6.28
C GLY A 127 -4.04 -32.12 7.50
N SER A 128 -2.94 -31.37 7.29
CA SER A 128 -2.19 -30.75 8.38
C SER A 128 -2.76 -29.37 8.76
N VAL A 129 -3.07 -29.17 10.05
CA VAL A 129 -3.48 -27.87 10.62
C VAL A 129 -2.33 -26.84 10.59
N LEU A 130 -1.10 -27.26 10.38
CA LEU A 130 0.06 -26.37 10.28
C LEU A 130 -0.04 -25.41 9.09
N GLY A 131 -0.77 -25.76 8.03
CA GLY A 131 -0.96 -24.88 6.86
C GLY A 131 -1.61 -23.53 7.21
N PRO A 132 -2.82 -23.51 7.77
CA PRO A 132 -3.47 -22.28 8.23
C PRO A 132 -2.67 -21.51 9.29
N ILE A 133 -2.01 -22.23 10.20
CA ILE A 133 -1.16 -21.59 11.23
C ILE A 133 0.02 -20.89 10.58
N LEU A 134 0.71 -21.54 9.65
CA LEU A 134 1.83 -20.94 8.92
C LEU A 134 1.39 -19.67 8.19
N PHE A 135 0.28 -19.74 7.46
CA PHE A 135 -0.28 -18.57 6.77
C PHE A 135 -0.53 -17.42 7.76
N PHE A 136 -1.22 -17.70 8.86
CA PHE A 136 -1.57 -16.69 9.86
C PHE A 136 -0.32 -16.05 10.47
N VAL A 137 0.62 -16.88 10.93
CA VAL A 137 1.83 -16.40 11.62
C VAL A 137 2.74 -15.62 10.68
N LEU A 138 3.05 -16.18 9.50
CA LEU A 138 3.99 -15.57 8.57
C LEU A 138 3.46 -14.25 8.00
N PHE A 139 2.19 -14.23 7.55
CA PHE A 139 1.59 -13.02 7.03
C PHE A 139 1.51 -11.91 8.09
N ASN A 140 1.12 -12.24 9.32
CA ASN A 140 1.04 -11.25 10.39
C ASN A 140 2.41 -10.79 10.89
N ALA A 141 3.42 -11.65 10.90
CA ALA A 141 4.79 -11.25 11.27
C ALA A 141 5.33 -10.19 10.31
N VAL A 142 5.20 -10.42 8.99
CA VAL A 142 5.62 -9.45 7.97
C VAL A 142 4.81 -8.15 8.07
N ARG A 143 3.48 -8.26 8.15
CA ARG A 143 2.58 -7.12 8.27
C ARG A 143 2.87 -6.23 9.47
N LEU A 144 3.04 -6.84 10.64
CA LEU A 144 3.33 -6.11 11.88
C LEU A 144 4.74 -5.53 11.88
N GLY A 145 5.73 -6.28 11.35
CA GLY A 145 7.10 -5.81 11.23
C GLY A 145 7.22 -4.57 10.34
N ILE A 146 6.62 -4.60 9.15
CA ILE A 146 6.61 -3.45 8.22
C ILE A 146 5.87 -2.26 8.84
N ARG A 147 4.78 -2.50 9.53
CA ARG A 147 4.00 -1.43 10.18
C ARG A 147 4.78 -0.77 11.32
N TRP A 148 5.43 -1.56 12.18
CA TRP A 148 6.28 -1.01 13.24
C TRP A 148 7.48 -0.24 12.70
N TRP A 149 8.18 -0.83 11.74
CA TRP A 149 9.28 -0.17 11.06
C TRP A 149 8.82 1.12 10.38
N GLY A 150 7.69 1.08 9.67
CA GLY A 150 7.14 2.22 8.95
C GLY A 150 6.81 3.40 9.86
N VAL A 151 6.12 3.18 11.00
CA VAL A 151 5.84 4.25 11.98
C VAL A 151 7.13 4.85 12.51
N SER A 152 8.08 4.01 12.91
CA SER A 152 9.35 4.46 13.49
C SER A 152 10.21 5.21 12.48
N TYR A 153 10.35 4.68 11.27
CA TYR A 153 11.09 5.29 10.17
C TYR A 153 10.45 6.61 9.73
N GLY A 154 9.13 6.61 9.51
CA GLY A 154 8.39 7.80 9.13
C GLY A 154 8.53 8.93 10.15
N TYR A 155 8.43 8.61 11.45
CA TYR A 155 8.64 9.60 12.51
C TYR A 155 10.08 10.17 12.48
N SER A 156 11.08 9.29 12.39
CA SER A 156 12.49 9.72 12.32
C SER A 156 12.77 10.61 11.10
N LYS A 157 12.20 10.27 9.93
CA LYS A 157 12.36 11.07 8.71
C LYS A 157 11.48 12.31 8.70
N GLY A 158 10.31 12.26 9.30
CA GLY A 158 9.41 13.40 9.44
C GLY A 158 10.05 14.58 10.15
N THR A 159 10.86 14.34 11.18
CA THR A 159 11.63 15.38 11.87
C THR A 159 12.66 16.06 10.95
N THR A 160 13.25 15.33 10.02
CA THR A 160 14.22 15.86 9.04
C THR A 160 13.51 16.53 7.85
N ILE A 161 12.39 15.96 7.39
CA ILE A 161 11.61 16.50 6.26
C ILE A 161 11.10 17.90 6.56
N VAL A 162 10.65 18.17 7.78
CA VAL A 162 10.17 19.49 8.16
C VAL A 162 11.30 20.55 8.12
N GLY A 163 12.51 20.19 8.55
CA GLY A 163 13.68 21.07 8.41
C GLY A 163 14.07 21.36 6.95
N ASP A 164 13.72 20.44 6.05
CA ASP A 164 14.03 20.50 4.62
C ASP A 164 12.84 20.90 3.72
N MET A 165 11.68 21.24 4.28
CA MET A 165 10.47 21.60 3.49
C MET A 165 10.73 22.72 2.47
N ALA A 166 11.62 23.64 2.79
CA ALA A 166 12.06 24.70 1.87
C ALA A 166 12.87 24.18 0.66
N GLY A 167 13.39 22.96 0.72
CA GLY A 167 14.28 22.38 -0.30
C GLY A 167 13.60 21.45 -1.34
N GLY A 168 12.28 21.27 -1.33
CA GLY A 168 11.57 20.43 -2.32
C GLY A 168 11.83 18.92 -2.18
N LYS A 169 12.46 18.47 -1.11
CA LYS A 169 12.76 17.02 -0.90
C LYS A 169 11.52 16.16 -0.78
N LEU A 170 10.45 16.68 -0.16
CA LEU A 170 9.18 15.96 -0.08
C LEU A 170 8.57 15.72 -1.46
N GLN A 171 8.63 16.73 -2.33
CA GLN A 171 8.13 16.60 -3.71
C GLN A 171 8.92 15.52 -4.47
N LYS A 172 10.25 15.50 -4.36
CA LYS A 172 11.10 14.47 -4.99
C LYS A 172 10.81 13.06 -4.44
N LEU A 173 10.54 12.93 -3.14
CA LEU A 173 10.17 11.65 -2.53
C LEU A 173 8.82 11.16 -3.07
N THR A 174 7.84 12.04 -3.15
CA THR A 174 6.51 11.74 -3.70
C THR A 174 6.58 11.35 -5.18
N GLU A 175 7.36 12.11 -5.96
CA GLU A 175 7.59 11.83 -7.37
C GLU A 175 8.27 10.47 -7.58
N GLY A 176 9.35 10.19 -6.84
CA GLY A 176 10.04 8.90 -6.90
C GLY A 176 9.15 7.72 -6.49
N ALA A 177 8.33 7.88 -5.45
CA ALA A 177 7.37 6.87 -5.04
C ALA A 177 6.25 6.68 -6.09
N SER A 178 5.80 7.74 -6.76
CA SER A 178 4.82 7.68 -7.86
C SER A 178 5.38 6.91 -9.05
N ILE A 179 6.61 7.21 -9.48
CA ILE A 179 7.28 6.51 -10.57
C ILE A 179 7.41 5.02 -10.26
N LEU A 180 7.86 4.68 -9.05
CA LEU A 180 7.95 3.28 -8.62
C LEU A 180 6.58 2.60 -8.60
N GLY A 181 5.55 3.27 -8.08
CA GLY A 181 4.18 2.75 -8.04
C GLY A 181 3.63 2.46 -9.44
N LEU A 182 3.78 3.39 -10.37
CA LEU A 182 3.36 3.23 -11.76
C LEU A 182 4.14 2.11 -12.46
N PHE A 183 5.44 2.01 -12.24
CA PHE A 183 6.26 0.92 -12.79
C PHE A 183 5.78 -0.46 -12.32
N VAL A 184 5.54 -0.61 -11.01
CA VAL A 184 5.04 -1.87 -10.43
C VAL A 184 3.63 -2.19 -10.95
N MET A 185 2.75 -1.19 -11.04
CA MET A 185 1.41 -1.35 -11.62
C MET A 185 1.47 -1.83 -13.06
N GLY A 186 2.29 -1.19 -13.90
CA GLY A 186 2.47 -1.60 -15.30
C GLY A 186 2.96 -3.05 -15.45
N ALA A 187 3.91 -3.47 -14.61
CA ALA A 187 4.39 -4.86 -14.60
C ALA A 187 3.30 -5.87 -14.21
N LEU A 188 2.39 -5.49 -13.31
CA LEU A 188 1.30 -6.37 -12.86
C LEU A 188 0.14 -6.44 -13.84
N VAL A 189 -0.17 -5.36 -14.54
CA VAL A 189 -1.18 -5.35 -15.58
C VAL A 189 -0.89 -6.45 -16.58
N ASN A 190 0.35 -6.53 -17.09
CA ASN A 190 0.76 -7.57 -18.03
C ASN A 190 0.64 -8.99 -17.46
N ARG A 191 0.81 -9.17 -16.15
CA ARG A 191 0.73 -10.48 -15.50
C ARG A 191 -0.70 -10.94 -15.20
N TRP A 192 -1.60 -10.02 -14.93
CA TRP A 192 -2.96 -10.33 -14.45
C TRP A 192 -4.06 -10.12 -15.49
N THR A 193 -3.76 -9.38 -16.54
CA THR A 193 -4.67 -9.22 -17.68
C THR A 193 -4.37 -10.30 -18.69
N SER A 194 -5.32 -11.19 -18.96
CA SER A 194 -5.24 -12.17 -20.04
C SER A 194 -6.26 -11.80 -21.12
N ILE A 195 -5.77 -11.47 -22.30
CA ILE A 195 -6.60 -11.28 -23.49
C ILE A 195 -6.33 -12.49 -24.38
N ASN A 196 -7.37 -13.23 -24.67
CA ASN A 196 -7.27 -14.41 -25.53
C ASN A 196 -8.05 -14.17 -26.84
N VAL A 197 -7.37 -14.28 -27.97
CA VAL A 197 -7.98 -14.22 -29.31
C VAL A 197 -8.08 -15.63 -29.89
N PRO A 198 -9.23 -16.34 -29.71
CA PRO A 198 -9.37 -17.75 -30.07
C PRO A 198 -9.59 -17.97 -31.58
N LEU A 199 -9.34 -16.96 -32.41
CA LEU A 199 -9.56 -17.02 -33.84
C LEU A 199 -8.61 -18.05 -34.47
N VAL A 200 -9.17 -19.10 -35.05
CA VAL A 200 -8.41 -20.17 -35.68
C VAL A 200 -7.87 -19.72 -37.03
N VAL A 201 -6.56 -19.76 -37.20
CA VAL A 201 -5.87 -19.43 -38.47
C VAL A 201 -5.67 -20.69 -39.33
N SER A 202 -5.29 -21.78 -38.70
CA SER A 202 -5.11 -23.06 -39.42
C SER A 202 -5.40 -24.25 -38.52
N THR A 203 -5.87 -25.33 -39.14
CA THR A 203 -6.05 -26.63 -38.50
C THR A 203 -5.32 -27.65 -39.37
N ILE A 204 -4.30 -28.32 -38.82
CA ILE A 204 -3.51 -29.33 -39.53
C ILE A 204 -3.73 -30.64 -38.80
N THR A 205 -4.24 -31.63 -39.55
CA THR A 205 -4.37 -33.01 -39.05
C THR A 205 -3.22 -33.83 -39.63
N ALA A 206 -2.37 -34.34 -38.75
CA ALA A 206 -1.27 -35.23 -39.16
C ALA A 206 -1.77 -36.64 -39.51
N GLN A 207 -0.95 -37.43 -40.21
CA GLN A 207 -1.31 -38.79 -40.60
C GLN A 207 -1.52 -39.79 -39.44
N ASP A 208 -1.03 -39.43 -38.25
CA ASP A 208 -1.23 -40.16 -37.00
C ASP A 208 -2.56 -39.82 -36.28
N GLY A 209 -3.39 -38.98 -36.89
CA GLY A 209 -4.68 -38.52 -36.33
C GLY A 209 -4.58 -37.36 -35.34
N THR A 210 -3.41 -36.84 -35.02
CA THR A 210 -3.24 -35.67 -34.17
C THR A 210 -3.63 -34.39 -34.92
N THR A 211 -4.53 -33.60 -34.32
CA THR A 211 -4.97 -32.32 -34.89
C THR A 211 -4.34 -31.16 -34.15
N THR A 212 -3.56 -30.34 -34.83
CA THR A 212 -2.95 -29.14 -34.32
C THR A 212 -3.75 -27.91 -34.78
N VAL A 213 -4.31 -27.17 -33.84
CA VAL A 213 -5.06 -25.91 -34.12
C VAL A 213 -4.15 -24.75 -33.80
N THR A 214 -3.87 -23.92 -34.78
CA THR A 214 -3.12 -22.68 -34.63
C THR A 214 -4.10 -21.49 -34.54
N THR A 215 -4.08 -20.76 -33.44
CA THR A 215 -4.90 -19.56 -33.26
C THR A 215 -4.06 -18.29 -33.44
N VAL A 216 -4.75 -17.15 -33.64
CA VAL A 216 -4.09 -15.83 -33.65
C VAL A 216 -3.32 -15.62 -32.35
N GLN A 217 -3.88 -16.07 -31.22
CA GLN A 217 -3.20 -15.98 -29.91
C GLN A 217 -1.85 -16.71 -29.93
N ASN A 218 -1.81 -17.94 -30.44
CA ASN A 218 -0.56 -18.72 -30.50
C ASN A 218 0.54 -18.02 -31.31
N ILE A 219 0.16 -17.33 -32.38
CA ILE A 219 1.10 -16.58 -33.23
C ILE A 219 1.60 -15.34 -32.48
N LEU A 220 0.70 -14.60 -31.85
CA LEU A 220 1.07 -13.41 -31.07
C LEU A 220 1.96 -13.74 -29.88
N ASP A 221 1.68 -14.83 -29.17
CA ASP A 221 2.48 -15.27 -28.02
C ASP A 221 3.88 -15.78 -28.42
N GLN A 222 4.03 -16.27 -29.64
CA GLN A 222 5.36 -16.63 -30.20
C GLN A 222 6.18 -15.40 -30.59
N LEU A 223 5.53 -14.33 -31.05
CA LEU A 223 6.21 -13.09 -31.44
C LEU A 223 6.58 -12.25 -30.22
N LEU A 224 5.62 -12.04 -29.33
CA LEU A 224 5.81 -11.26 -28.10
C LEU A 224 4.79 -11.72 -27.05
N PRO A 225 5.20 -12.54 -26.07
CA PRO A 225 4.32 -13.01 -24.99
C PRO A 225 3.74 -11.82 -24.21
N GLY A 226 2.43 -11.80 -24.01
CA GLY A 226 1.75 -10.75 -23.28
C GLY A 226 1.56 -9.43 -24.06
N LEU A 227 1.77 -9.40 -25.38
CA LEU A 227 1.60 -8.21 -26.21
C LEU A 227 0.20 -7.59 -26.10
N LEU A 228 -0.85 -8.40 -26.16
CA LEU A 228 -2.22 -7.90 -26.11
C LEU A 228 -2.55 -7.24 -24.75
N PRO A 229 -2.29 -7.84 -23.60
CA PRO A 229 -2.41 -7.15 -22.32
C PRO A 229 -1.65 -5.83 -22.25
N LEU A 230 -0.43 -5.80 -22.79
CA LEU A 230 0.40 -4.59 -22.81
C LEU A 230 -0.17 -3.45 -23.65
N LEU A 231 -0.82 -3.76 -24.79
CA LEU A 231 -1.36 -2.76 -25.72
C LEU A 231 -2.73 -2.21 -25.29
N PHE A 232 -3.53 -3.00 -24.58
CA PHE A 232 -4.92 -2.67 -24.26
C PHE A 232 -5.15 -2.30 -22.79
N THR A 233 -4.12 -2.15 -21.97
CA THR A 233 -4.17 -1.70 -20.57
C THR A 233 -3.26 -0.51 -20.32
#